data_16da8602ee5b93ff688cbee6c27ae657
#
_entry.id   16da8602ee5b93ff688cbee6c27ae657
#
_cell.length_a   1.000
_cell.length_b   1.000
_cell.length_c   1.000
_cell.angle_alpha   90.00
_cell.angle_beta   90.00
_cell.angle_gamma   90.00
#
_symmetry.space_group_name_H-M   'P 1'
#
loop_
_entity.id
_entity.type
_entity.pdbx_description
1 polymer ?
#
loop_
_entity_poly.entity_id
_entity_poly.type
_entity_poly.pdbx_seq_one_letter_code
_entity_poly.pdbx_strand_id
1 'polypeptide(L)'
;MATLDLRSVDIFRAVAETGSATHAAAALGTTQPTITRAVAEFEALCGLKLFDRGRFGMRLTAEGHLLLEAVQRSYAGLKFIGEAVDNIRAGAHGVLRFVAIPVLGEGILSDLLGEFLGRNPNIRLSIDLDSPARLLRAIAQDRADFAAIAGPLPDGSDCEILVVAQAALELIVGARDPLAGRGAVDFADLGGRDMALLAAPHVVRALTDSAMFNAGVKPRIAHEMITQRTVAAMVASGHCIGFVDSHIAATLDPRKIAVVPLKQRLTWQINLAWRRDRAPTRAMASFLAWLKARDIDRGRERAAS
;
A
#
# COMPACT_ATOMS: atom_id res chain seq x y z
N MET A 1 4.64 22.33 -30.85
CA MET A 1 4.62 21.03 -30.14
C MET A 1 3.68 20.12 -30.92
N ALA A 2 4.16 18.97 -31.39
CA ALA A 2 3.29 17.97 -32.02
C ALA A 2 2.28 17.45 -30.98
N THR A 3 1.00 17.45 -31.36
CA THR A 3 -0.07 17.01 -30.45
C THR A 3 -0.09 15.49 -30.43
N LEU A 4 0.23 14.88 -29.28
CA LEU A 4 0.07 13.44 -29.05
C LEU A 4 -1.43 13.11 -29.02
N ASP A 5 -1.87 12.18 -29.88
CA ASP A 5 -3.23 11.68 -29.84
C ASP A 5 -3.32 10.40 -28.99
N LEU A 6 -4.50 10.17 -28.41
CA LEU A 6 -4.76 9.01 -27.54
C LEU A 6 -4.60 7.68 -28.28
N ARG A 7 -4.92 7.62 -29.57
CA ARG A 7 -4.83 6.40 -30.37
C ARG A 7 -3.39 5.93 -30.55
N SER A 8 -2.48 6.87 -30.82
CA SER A 8 -1.05 6.57 -30.92
C SER A 8 -0.45 6.10 -29.59
N VAL A 9 -0.90 6.69 -28.47
CA VAL A 9 -0.52 6.24 -27.13
C VAL A 9 -1.09 4.85 -26.80
N ASP A 10 -2.33 4.55 -27.20
CA ASP A 10 -2.92 3.21 -27.05
C ASP A 10 -2.14 2.14 -27.81
N ILE A 11 -1.75 2.45 -29.04
CA ILE A 11 -0.95 1.53 -29.86
C ILE A 11 0.42 1.29 -29.23
N PHE A 12 1.12 2.35 -28.79
CA PHE A 12 2.39 2.22 -28.09
C PHE A 12 2.24 1.30 -26.86
N ARG A 13 1.23 1.54 -26.01
CA ARG A 13 0.95 0.74 -24.82
C ARG A 13 0.68 -0.72 -25.17
N ALA A 14 -0.19 -1.00 -26.14
CA ALA A 14 -0.54 -2.36 -26.53
C ALA A 14 0.70 -3.14 -27.04
N VAL A 15 1.59 -2.50 -27.81
CA VAL A 15 2.83 -3.12 -28.26
C VAL A 15 3.80 -3.32 -27.09
N ALA A 16 3.91 -2.37 -26.17
CA ALA A 16 4.75 -2.49 -24.98
C ALA A 16 4.32 -3.64 -24.06
N GLU A 17 3.01 -3.83 -23.86
CA GLU A 17 2.45 -4.90 -23.04
C GLU A 17 2.56 -6.29 -23.67
N THR A 18 2.39 -6.38 -25.00
CA THR A 18 2.39 -7.68 -25.71
C THR A 18 3.77 -8.08 -26.24
N GLY A 19 4.70 -7.15 -26.37
CA GLY A 19 6.02 -7.37 -26.99
C GLY A 19 5.94 -7.71 -28.50
N SER A 20 4.77 -7.57 -29.14
CA SER A 20 4.51 -8.04 -30.50
C SER A 20 3.49 -7.18 -31.23
N ALA A 21 3.87 -6.67 -32.40
CA ALA A 21 2.95 -5.92 -33.27
C ALA A 21 1.76 -6.77 -33.75
N THR A 22 1.94 -8.09 -33.89
CA THR A 22 0.86 -9.01 -34.28
C THR A 22 -0.15 -9.20 -33.16
N HIS A 23 0.29 -9.42 -31.94
CA HIS A 23 -0.60 -9.55 -30.78
C HIS A 23 -1.30 -8.22 -30.45
N ALA A 24 -0.58 -7.10 -30.53
CA ALA A 24 -1.17 -5.77 -30.38
C ALA A 24 -2.25 -5.48 -31.44
N ALA A 25 -2.01 -5.89 -32.69
CA ALA A 25 -3.00 -5.76 -33.76
C ALA A 25 -4.27 -6.55 -33.47
N ALA A 26 -4.14 -7.79 -33.00
CA ALA A 26 -5.28 -8.61 -32.58
C ALA A 26 -6.06 -7.98 -31.42
N ALA A 27 -5.35 -7.47 -30.40
CA ALA A 27 -5.95 -6.82 -29.24
C ALA A 27 -6.72 -5.53 -29.60
N LEU A 28 -6.23 -4.78 -30.59
CA LEU A 28 -6.83 -3.51 -31.04
C LEU A 28 -7.76 -3.64 -32.25
N GLY A 29 -8.05 -4.86 -32.72
CA GLY A 29 -8.95 -5.10 -33.86
C GLY A 29 -8.44 -4.49 -35.17
N THR A 30 -7.12 -4.50 -35.41
CA THR A 30 -6.47 -3.91 -36.60
C THR A 30 -5.45 -4.87 -37.24
N THR A 31 -4.68 -4.39 -38.20
CA THR A 31 -3.66 -5.21 -38.87
C THR A 31 -2.26 -4.92 -38.37
N GLN A 32 -1.37 -5.93 -38.42
CA GLN A 32 0.05 -5.78 -38.02
C GLN A 32 0.79 -4.67 -38.81
N PRO A 33 0.61 -4.49 -40.12
CA PRO A 33 1.23 -3.38 -40.85
C PRO A 33 0.79 -2.02 -40.33
N THR A 34 -0.50 -1.88 -39.95
CA THR A 34 -1.03 -0.65 -39.35
C THR A 34 -0.35 -0.31 -38.03
N ILE A 35 -0.19 -1.32 -37.14
CA ILE A 35 0.51 -1.15 -35.88
C ILE A 35 1.98 -0.77 -36.09
N THR A 36 2.68 -1.47 -36.99
CA THR A 36 4.10 -1.21 -37.29
C THR A 36 4.32 0.21 -37.79
N ARG A 37 3.44 0.69 -38.67
CA ARG A 37 3.48 2.04 -39.19
C ARG A 37 3.18 3.07 -38.10
N ALA A 38 2.13 2.86 -37.33
CA ALA A 38 1.73 3.77 -36.25
C ALA A 38 2.81 3.90 -35.16
N VAL A 39 3.49 2.82 -34.80
CA VAL A 39 4.63 2.86 -33.89
C VAL A 39 5.77 3.70 -34.48
N ALA A 40 6.12 3.53 -35.76
CA ALA A 40 7.17 4.31 -36.40
C ALA A 40 6.82 5.82 -36.47
N GLU A 41 5.55 6.13 -36.75
CA GLU A 41 5.03 7.51 -36.75
C GLU A 41 5.08 8.12 -35.33
N PHE A 42 4.75 7.33 -34.31
CA PHE A 42 4.80 7.76 -32.92
C PHE A 42 6.25 7.98 -32.43
N GLU A 43 7.19 7.09 -32.80
CA GLU A 43 8.62 7.28 -32.53
C GLU A 43 9.15 8.56 -33.20
N ALA A 44 8.78 8.81 -34.44
CA ALA A 44 9.15 10.02 -35.17
C ALA A 44 8.56 11.28 -34.54
N LEU A 45 7.29 11.22 -34.08
CA LEU A 45 6.61 12.31 -33.39
C LEU A 45 7.28 12.66 -32.06
N CYS A 46 7.69 11.64 -31.30
CA CYS A 46 8.39 11.82 -30.04
C CYS A 46 9.87 12.20 -30.22
N GLY A 47 10.45 11.97 -31.39
CA GLY A 47 11.88 12.10 -31.63
C GLY A 47 12.72 11.09 -30.84
N LEU A 48 12.12 9.96 -30.45
CA LEU A 48 12.74 8.96 -29.60
C LEU A 48 12.58 7.56 -30.24
N LYS A 49 13.60 6.73 -30.08
CA LYS A 49 13.46 5.30 -30.37
C LYS A 49 12.88 4.63 -29.12
N LEU A 50 11.69 4.07 -29.22
CA LEU A 50 10.96 3.49 -28.08
C LEU A 50 11.03 1.96 -28.07
N PHE A 51 11.28 1.34 -29.25
CA PHE A 51 11.39 -0.11 -29.38
C PHE A 51 12.65 -0.53 -30.14
N ASP A 52 13.29 -1.57 -29.63
CA ASP A 52 14.24 -2.37 -30.37
C ASP A 52 13.53 -3.52 -31.08
N ARG A 53 13.69 -3.59 -32.41
CA ARG A 53 13.14 -4.66 -33.24
C ARG A 53 14.15 -5.78 -33.34
N GLY A 54 13.80 -6.96 -32.90
CA GLY A 54 14.67 -8.11 -32.88
C GLY A 54 13.96 -9.40 -33.34
N ARG A 55 14.71 -10.48 -33.40
CA ARG A 55 14.22 -11.82 -33.80
C ARG A 55 13.08 -12.34 -32.92
N PHE A 56 12.93 -11.79 -31.71
CA PHE A 56 11.94 -12.18 -30.70
C PHE A 56 10.83 -11.15 -30.47
N GLY A 57 10.62 -10.22 -31.43
CA GLY A 57 9.57 -9.22 -31.35
C GLY A 57 10.09 -7.81 -31.10
N MET A 58 9.27 -6.99 -30.42
CA MET A 58 9.54 -5.58 -30.10
C MET A 58 9.80 -5.45 -28.60
N ARG A 59 10.99 -5.01 -28.22
CA ARG A 59 11.36 -4.75 -26.82
C ARG A 59 11.49 -3.27 -26.58
N LEU A 60 11.03 -2.81 -25.43
CA LEU A 60 11.20 -1.41 -25.05
C LEU A 60 12.67 -1.05 -24.87
N THR A 61 13.03 0.13 -25.34
CA THR A 61 14.29 0.81 -24.98
C THR A 61 14.19 1.40 -23.57
N ALA A 62 15.27 1.99 -23.04
CA ALA A 62 15.23 2.71 -21.78
C ALA A 62 14.22 3.88 -21.82
N GLU A 63 14.22 4.65 -22.91
CA GLU A 63 13.27 5.74 -23.19
C GLU A 63 11.83 5.20 -23.29
N GLY A 64 11.66 4.03 -23.93
CA GLY A 64 10.37 3.35 -24.02
C GLY A 64 9.81 2.96 -22.65
N HIS A 65 10.64 2.48 -21.74
CA HIS A 65 10.24 2.17 -20.36
C HIS A 65 9.80 3.43 -19.59
N LEU A 66 10.55 4.52 -19.69
CA LEU A 66 10.20 5.79 -19.06
C LEU A 66 8.88 6.35 -19.60
N LEU A 67 8.67 6.26 -20.91
CA LEU A 67 7.42 6.71 -21.52
C LEU A 67 6.25 5.81 -21.11
N LEU A 68 6.44 4.49 -21.04
CA LEU A 68 5.39 3.55 -20.59
C LEU A 68 4.93 3.87 -19.18
N GLU A 69 5.84 4.18 -18.26
CA GLU A 69 5.47 4.61 -16.91
C GLU A 69 4.61 5.89 -16.92
N ALA A 70 4.96 6.87 -17.77
CA ALA A 70 4.16 8.10 -17.91
C ALA A 70 2.77 7.81 -18.50
N VAL A 71 2.69 6.95 -19.50
CA VAL A 71 1.44 6.49 -20.11
C VAL A 71 0.57 5.76 -19.10
N GLN A 72 1.11 4.79 -18.37
CA GLN A 72 0.37 4.05 -17.33
C GLN A 72 -0.23 4.99 -16.26
N ARG A 73 0.51 6.02 -15.85
CA ARG A 73 -0.01 7.05 -14.95
C ARG A 73 -1.21 7.81 -15.53
N SER A 74 -1.15 8.14 -16.82
CA SER A 74 -2.25 8.86 -17.50
C SER A 74 -3.49 7.98 -17.66
N TYR A 75 -3.32 6.69 -17.95
CA TYR A 75 -4.42 5.71 -18.05
C TYR A 75 -5.11 5.44 -16.72
N ALA A 76 -4.37 5.49 -15.61
CA ALA A 76 -4.99 5.45 -14.28
C ALA A 76 -5.99 6.61 -14.10
N GLY A 77 -5.68 7.80 -14.65
CA GLY A 77 -6.61 8.94 -14.67
C GLY A 77 -7.85 8.72 -15.53
N LEU A 78 -7.70 8.11 -16.72
CA LEU A 78 -8.84 7.80 -17.61
C LEU A 78 -9.78 6.75 -17.00
N LYS A 79 -9.23 5.71 -16.36
CA LYS A 79 -10.02 4.73 -15.61
C LYS A 79 -10.84 5.40 -14.51
N PHE A 80 -10.25 6.38 -13.82
CA PHE A 80 -10.92 7.18 -12.82
C PHE A 80 -12.14 7.96 -13.37
N ILE A 81 -12.04 8.51 -14.59
CA ILE A 81 -13.17 9.19 -15.26
C ILE A 81 -14.29 8.19 -15.54
N GLY A 82 -13.99 7.00 -16.04
CA GLY A 82 -14.98 5.94 -16.26
C GLY A 82 -15.71 5.56 -14.98
N GLU A 83 -14.97 5.33 -13.90
CA GLU A 83 -15.55 5.03 -12.59
C GLU A 83 -16.41 6.18 -12.04
N ALA A 84 -16.03 7.43 -12.28
CA ALA A 84 -16.82 8.60 -11.89
C ALA A 84 -18.15 8.65 -12.65
N VAL A 85 -18.16 8.37 -13.96
CA VAL A 85 -19.37 8.28 -14.76
C VAL A 85 -20.30 7.18 -14.27
N ASP A 86 -19.77 5.99 -13.99
CA ASP A 86 -20.55 4.86 -13.47
C ASP A 86 -21.15 5.18 -12.08
N ASN A 87 -20.39 5.85 -11.22
CA ASN A 87 -20.88 6.28 -9.91
C ASN A 87 -22.00 7.34 -10.01
N ILE A 88 -21.89 8.28 -10.94
CA ILE A 88 -22.95 9.28 -11.22
C ILE A 88 -24.21 8.58 -11.73
N ARG A 89 -24.06 7.62 -12.66
CA ARG A 89 -25.19 6.86 -13.23
C ARG A 89 -25.88 5.97 -12.19
N ALA A 90 -25.12 5.37 -11.31
CA ALA A 90 -25.66 4.47 -10.28
C ALA A 90 -26.43 5.21 -9.17
N GLY A 91 -26.48 6.55 -9.16
CA GLY A 91 -27.09 7.32 -8.07
C GLY A 91 -26.47 6.98 -6.70
N ALA A 92 -25.28 6.37 -6.70
CA ALA A 92 -24.65 5.85 -5.52
C ALA A 92 -24.34 6.98 -4.52
N HIS A 93 -24.45 6.67 -3.25
CA HIS A 93 -24.12 7.60 -2.15
C HIS A 93 -22.62 7.96 -2.10
N GLY A 94 -21.86 7.56 -3.11
CA GLY A 94 -20.47 7.88 -3.35
C GLY A 94 -19.54 6.66 -3.20
N VAL A 95 -18.30 6.87 -3.65
CA VAL A 95 -17.18 5.92 -3.46
C VAL A 95 -16.23 6.54 -2.45
N LEU A 96 -15.78 5.76 -1.50
CA LEU A 96 -14.64 6.08 -0.64
C LEU A 96 -13.39 5.45 -1.22
N ARG A 97 -12.39 6.25 -1.52
CA ARG A 97 -11.11 5.81 -2.06
C ARG A 97 -10.03 5.97 -1.01
N PHE A 98 -9.41 4.87 -0.68
CA PHE A 98 -8.27 4.83 0.21
C PHE A 98 -7.01 4.44 -0.55
N VAL A 99 -5.90 5.01 -0.14
CA VAL A 99 -4.58 4.49 -0.42
C VAL A 99 -3.90 4.18 0.92
N ALA A 100 -3.27 3.02 1.04
CA ALA A 100 -2.69 2.58 2.30
C ALA A 100 -1.36 1.85 2.08
N ILE A 101 -0.50 1.84 3.08
CA ILE A 101 0.57 0.85 3.11
C ILE A 101 -0.03 -0.55 3.35
N PRO A 102 0.57 -1.62 2.80
CA PRO A 102 -0.02 -2.96 2.84
C PRO A 102 -0.48 -3.41 4.23
N VAL A 103 0.33 -3.20 5.25
CA VAL A 103 0.02 -3.63 6.62
C VAL A 103 -1.25 -2.97 7.18
N LEU A 104 -1.52 -1.72 6.83
CA LEU A 104 -2.73 -1.02 7.27
C LEU A 104 -3.95 -1.44 6.45
N GLY A 105 -3.77 -1.60 5.13
CA GLY A 105 -4.84 -2.01 4.23
C GLY A 105 -5.31 -3.44 4.47
N GLU A 106 -4.40 -4.35 4.80
CA GLU A 106 -4.70 -5.77 5.08
C GLU A 106 -5.15 -6.04 6.52
N GLY A 107 -5.08 -5.05 7.40
CA GLY A 107 -5.37 -5.17 8.83
C GLY A 107 -6.44 -4.17 9.28
N ILE A 108 -6.04 -3.31 10.20
CA ILE A 108 -6.94 -2.41 10.96
C ILE A 108 -7.84 -1.53 10.09
N LEU A 109 -7.36 -1.09 8.92
CA LEU A 109 -8.18 -0.27 8.01
C LEU A 109 -9.34 -1.07 7.45
N SER A 110 -9.10 -2.32 7.05
CA SER A 110 -10.14 -3.20 6.53
C SER A 110 -11.22 -3.49 7.58
N ASP A 111 -10.83 -3.73 8.84
CA ASP A 111 -11.76 -3.93 9.94
C ASP A 111 -12.60 -2.68 10.21
N LEU A 112 -11.94 -1.52 10.27
CA LEU A 112 -12.58 -0.22 10.46
C LEU A 112 -13.61 0.09 9.36
N LEU A 113 -13.21 -0.15 8.10
CA LEU A 113 -14.07 0.09 6.95
C LEU A 113 -15.20 -0.93 6.86
N GLY A 114 -14.97 -2.18 7.23
CA GLY A 114 -16.00 -3.20 7.31
C GLY A 114 -17.13 -2.83 8.28
N GLU A 115 -16.78 -2.30 9.45
CA GLU A 115 -17.76 -1.79 10.43
C GLU A 115 -18.58 -0.61 9.87
N PHE A 116 -17.91 0.33 9.21
CA PHE A 116 -18.59 1.48 8.58
C PHE A 116 -19.52 1.06 7.45
N LEU A 117 -19.08 0.19 6.55
CA LEU A 117 -19.84 -0.26 5.39
C LEU A 117 -21.06 -1.10 5.80
N GLY A 118 -20.96 -1.87 6.89
CA GLY A 118 -22.10 -2.59 7.45
C GLY A 118 -23.28 -1.68 7.81
N ARG A 119 -23.00 -0.42 8.15
CA ARG A 119 -24.00 0.63 8.44
C ARG A 119 -24.34 1.50 7.20
N ASN A 120 -23.54 1.43 6.14
CA ASN A 120 -23.66 2.26 4.94
C ASN A 120 -23.53 1.43 3.66
N PRO A 121 -24.47 0.48 3.39
CA PRO A 121 -24.34 -0.52 2.33
C PRO A 121 -24.33 0.08 0.91
N ASN A 122 -24.77 1.33 0.75
CA ASN A 122 -24.81 2.05 -0.53
C ASN A 122 -23.51 2.78 -0.85
N ILE A 123 -22.51 2.79 0.05
CA ILE A 123 -21.19 3.35 -0.21
C ILE A 123 -20.29 2.26 -0.77
N ARG A 124 -19.64 2.55 -1.89
CA ARG A 124 -18.61 1.69 -2.48
C ARG A 124 -17.25 2.02 -1.88
N LEU A 125 -16.40 1.03 -1.78
CA LEU A 125 -15.04 1.15 -1.28
C LEU A 125 -14.04 0.78 -2.38
N SER A 126 -12.96 1.56 -2.49
CA SER A 126 -11.75 1.21 -3.23
C SER A 126 -10.54 1.40 -2.32
N ILE A 127 -9.69 0.40 -2.20
CA ILE A 127 -8.43 0.47 -1.44
C ILE A 127 -7.30 0.10 -2.39
N ASP A 128 -6.40 1.05 -2.62
CA ASP A 128 -5.15 0.80 -3.32
C ASP A 128 -4.02 0.67 -2.31
N LEU A 129 -3.11 -0.29 -2.51
CA LEU A 129 -1.94 -0.48 -1.68
C LEU A 129 -0.71 0.10 -2.39
N ASP A 130 0.03 0.98 -1.69
CA ASP A 130 1.22 1.61 -2.28
C ASP A 130 2.28 1.88 -1.19
N SER A 131 3.45 2.29 -1.62
CA SER A 131 4.56 2.68 -0.75
C SER A 131 4.29 4.02 -0.05
N PRO A 132 4.86 4.28 1.14
CA PRO A 132 4.67 5.54 1.87
C PRO A 132 4.93 6.79 1.03
N ALA A 133 5.94 6.76 0.16
CA ALA A 133 6.29 7.90 -0.70
C ALA A 133 5.22 8.24 -1.75
N ARG A 134 4.32 7.30 -2.06
CA ARG A 134 3.26 7.49 -3.07
C ARG A 134 1.90 7.83 -2.48
N LEU A 135 1.68 7.55 -1.19
CA LEU A 135 0.39 7.80 -0.54
C LEU A 135 -0.04 9.27 -0.63
N LEU A 136 0.83 10.19 -0.22
CA LEU A 136 0.53 11.63 -0.27
C LEU A 136 0.37 12.16 -1.69
N ARG A 137 1.11 11.60 -2.66
CA ARG A 137 0.89 11.92 -4.08
C ARG A 137 -0.47 11.49 -4.57
N ALA A 138 -0.97 10.33 -4.12
CA ALA A 138 -2.30 9.87 -4.52
C ALA A 138 -3.39 10.83 -4.06
N ILE A 139 -3.28 11.37 -2.84
CA ILE A 139 -4.18 12.41 -2.32
C ILE A 139 -4.02 13.71 -3.10
N ALA A 140 -2.79 14.20 -3.29
CA ALA A 140 -2.51 15.45 -3.99
C ALA A 140 -3.02 15.44 -5.44
N GLN A 141 -3.07 14.26 -6.07
CA GLN A 141 -3.57 14.04 -7.43
C GLN A 141 -5.04 13.63 -7.49
N ASP A 142 -5.80 13.77 -6.39
CA ASP A 142 -7.22 13.37 -6.28
C ASP A 142 -7.52 11.91 -6.66
N ARG A 143 -6.51 11.02 -6.63
CA ARG A 143 -6.66 9.59 -6.87
C ARG A 143 -7.22 8.83 -5.67
N ALA A 144 -7.06 9.38 -4.47
CA ALA A 144 -7.62 8.87 -3.24
C ALA A 144 -8.24 10.01 -2.41
N ASP A 145 -9.27 9.66 -1.65
CA ASP A 145 -9.92 10.56 -0.69
C ASP A 145 -9.14 10.59 0.63
N PHE A 146 -8.59 9.44 1.02
CA PHE A 146 -7.80 9.25 2.24
C PHE A 146 -6.52 8.46 1.99
N ALA A 147 -5.46 8.81 2.71
CA ALA A 147 -4.30 7.95 2.89
C ALA A 147 -4.24 7.42 4.32
N ALA A 148 -4.08 6.11 4.46
CA ALA A 148 -3.78 5.50 5.75
C ALA A 148 -2.26 5.38 5.90
N ILE A 149 -1.71 6.06 6.89
CA ILE A 149 -0.27 6.19 7.14
C ILE A 149 0.08 5.78 8.56
N ALA A 150 1.30 5.30 8.73
CA ALA A 150 1.90 5.03 10.04
C ALA A 150 2.85 6.17 10.42
N GLY A 151 2.66 6.74 11.60
CA GLY A 151 3.46 7.87 12.09
C GLY A 151 3.04 9.24 11.57
N PRO A 152 3.86 10.29 11.80
CA PRO A 152 3.53 11.65 11.45
C PRO A 152 3.58 11.90 9.93
N LEU A 153 2.89 12.96 9.50
CA LEU A 153 3.06 13.52 8.16
C LEU A 153 4.41 14.25 8.03
N PRO A 154 4.98 14.29 6.83
CA PRO A 154 6.08 15.22 6.54
C PRO A 154 5.67 16.67 6.79
N ASP A 155 6.61 17.48 7.28
CA ASP A 155 6.42 18.91 7.46
C ASP A 155 6.01 19.59 6.16
N GLY A 156 5.08 20.56 6.26
CA GLY A 156 4.58 21.30 5.10
C GLY A 156 3.57 20.55 4.22
N SER A 157 3.06 19.41 4.65
CA SER A 157 1.98 18.74 3.93
C SER A 157 0.65 19.49 4.07
N ASP A 158 -0.03 19.72 2.94
CA ASP A 158 -1.36 20.38 2.87
C ASP A 158 -2.50 19.39 3.20
N CYS A 159 -2.29 18.56 4.23
CA CYS A 159 -3.23 17.54 4.65
C CYS A 159 -3.74 17.80 6.07
N GLU A 160 -4.98 17.44 6.31
CA GLU A 160 -5.50 17.18 7.65
C GLU A 160 -5.22 15.73 8.02
N ILE A 161 -5.07 15.47 9.33
CA ILE A 161 -4.90 14.12 9.87
C ILE A 161 -5.86 13.84 10.99
N LEU A 162 -6.24 12.58 11.11
CA LEU A 162 -6.98 12.02 12.22
C LEU A 162 -6.32 10.73 12.67
N VAL A 163 -5.98 10.64 13.97
CA VAL A 163 -5.52 9.39 14.58
C VAL A 163 -6.70 8.44 14.68
N VAL A 164 -6.63 7.30 14.03
CA VAL A 164 -7.73 6.30 14.03
C VAL A 164 -7.42 5.09 14.88
N ALA A 165 -6.13 4.83 15.13
CA ALA A 165 -5.69 3.73 15.99
C ALA A 165 -4.24 3.93 16.46
N GLN A 166 -3.85 3.08 17.40
CA GLN A 166 -2.47 2.93 17.85
C GLN A 166 -2.07 1.47 17.69
N ALA A 167 -0.87 1.23 17.16
CA ALA A 167 -0.26 -0.10 17.08
C ALA A 167 0.94 -0.17 18.02
N ALA A 168 1.27 -1.37 18.48
CA ALA A 168 2.45 -1.67 19.28
C ALA A 168 3.33 -2.68 18.54
N LEU A 169 4.64 -2.64 18.79
CA LEU A 169 5.58 -3.64 18.33
C LEU A 169 5.47 -4.88 19.21
N GLU A 170 5.28 -6.04 18.60
CA GLU A 170 5.18 -7.32 19.27
C GLU A 170 6.27 -8.27 18.77
N LEU A 171 6.98 -8.94 19.71
CA LEU A 171 7.89 -10.03 19.39
C LEU A 171 7.08 -11.29 19.15
N ILE A 172 7.33 -11.98 18.05
CA ILE A 172 6.75 -13.27 17.72
C ILE A 172 7.83 -14.34 17.61
N VAL A 173 7.53 -15.51 18.12
CA VAL A 173 8.41 -16.67 18.10
C VAL A 173 7.61 -17.95 17.76
N GLY A 174 8.25 -19.00 17.30
CA GLY A 174 7.59 -20.29 17.14
C GLY A 174 6.98 -20.79 18.47
N ALA A 175 5.84 -21.44 18.44
CA ALA A 175 5.12 -21.90 19.65
C ALA A 175 5.95 -22.82 20.56
N ARG A 176 7.02 -23.44 20.03
CA ARG A 176 7.95 -24.31 20.79
C ARG A 176 9.26 -23.61 21.14
N ASP A 177 9.40 -22.33 20.81
CA ASP A 177 10.59 -21.56 21.12
C ASP A 177 10.76 -21.40 22.65
N PRO A 178 11.97 -21.45 23.20
CA PRO A 178 12.21 -21.23 24.63
C PRO A 178 11.68 -19.90 25.17
N LEU A 179 11.50 -18.89 24.31
CA LEU A 179 10.91 -17.60 24.69
C LEU A 179 9.39 -17.65 24.81
N ALA A 180 8.71 -18.63 24.22
CA ALA A 180 7.25 -18.70 24.17
C ALA A 180 6.56 -18.76 25.55
N GLY A 181 7.25 -19.30 26.55
CA GLY A 181 6.76 -19.39 27.93
C GLY A 181 7.34 -18.34 28.88
N ARG A 182 8.15 -17.40 28.38
CA ARG A 182 8.73 -16.34 29.20
C ARG A 182 7.74 -15.20 29.42
N GLY A 183 7.92 -14.52 30.55
CA GLY A 183 7.31 -13.20 30.73
C GLY A 183 7.90 -12.17 29.77
N ALA A 184 7.88 -10.89 30.15
CA ALA A 184 8.39 -9.85 29.28
C ALA A 184 9.89 -10.00 29.01
N VAL A 185 10.28 -9.91 27.74
CA VAL A 185 11.66 -10.08 27.22
C VAL A 185 12.25 -8.73 26.88
N ASP A 186 13.54 -8.56 27.16
CA ASP A 186 14.30 -7.37 26.75
C ASP A 186 14.90 -7.57 25.36
N PHE A 187 15.13 -6.49 24.62
CA PHE A 187 15.85 -6.56 23.35
C PHE A 187 17.27 -7.13 23.53
N ALA A 188 17.91 -6.88 24.67
CA ALA A 188 19.22 -7.44 25.00
C ALA A 188 19.23 -8.98 25.04
N ASP A 189 18.09 -9.62 25.38
CA ASP A 189 17.95 -11.07 25.43
C ASP A 189 17.87 -11.72 24.03
N LEU A 190 17.75 -10.93 22.97
CA LEU A 190 17.55 -11.38 21.61
C LEU A 190 18.87 -11.50 20.81
N GLY A 191 20.00 -11.21 21.46
CA GLY A 191 21.33 -11.30 20.84
C GLY A 191 21.61 -12.69 20.30
N GLY A 192 22.19 -12.76 19.07
CA GLY A 192 22.58 -14.02 18.43
C GLY A 192 21.44 -14.85 17.85
N ARG A 193 20.18 -14.42 18.00
CA ARG A 193 19.00 -15.08 17.40
C ARG A 193 18.86 -14.73 15.92
N ASP A 194 18.54 -15.73 15.12
CA ASP A 194 18.14 -15.52 13.73
C ASP A 194 16.79 -14.82 13.67
N MET A 195 16.71 -13.77 12.85
CA MET A 195 15.53 -12.93 12.73
C MET A 195 15.00 -12.89 11.31
N ALA A 196 13.69 -13.00 11.18
CA ALA A 196 12.96 -12.59 9.98
C ALA A 196 12.43 -11.16 10.22
N LEU A 197 12.91 -10.20 9.46
CA LEU A 197 12.55 -8.80 9.60
C LEU A 197 11.96 -8.24 8.30
N LEU A 198 11.21 -7.16 8.42
CA LEU A 198 10.73 -6.42 7.25
C LEU A 198 11.90 -5.70 6.57
N ALA A 199 11.86 -5.63 5.25
CA ALA A 199 12.78 -4.80 4.47
C ALA A 199 12.57 -3.30 4.79
N ALA A 200 13.65 -2.52 4.72
CA ALA A 200 13.56 -1.06 4.84
C ALA A 200 13.01 -0.45 3.52
N PRO A 201 12.30 0.71 3.59
CA PRO A 201 11.88 1.43 4.78
C PRO A 201 10.51 0.96 5.29
N HIS A 202 10.42 0.54 6.52
CA HIS A 202 9.16 0.15 7.16
C HIS A 202 9.16 0.60 8.63
N VAL A 203 8.05 1.12 9.17
CA VAL A 203 7.97 1.62 10.55
C VAL A 203 8.33 0.56 11.59
N VAL A 204 7.82 -0.67 11.44
CA VAL A 204 8.15 -1.81 12.32
C VAL A 204 9.65 -2.12 12.26
N ARG A 205 10.26 -2.10 11.06
CA ARG A 205 11.71 -2.32 10.90
C ARG A 205 12.51 -1.21 11.56
N ALA A 206 12.15 0.05 11.34
CA ALA A 206 12.87 1.18 11.95
C ALA A 206 12.81 1.16 13.48
N LEU A 207 11.64 0.83 14.06
CA LEU A 207 11.48 0.68 15.51
C LEU A 207 12.30 -0.50 16.04
N THR A 208 12.29 -1.63 15.35
CA THR A 208 13.11 -2.80 15.73
C THR A 208 14.60 -2.47 15.72
N ASP A 209 15.09 -1.89 14.62
CA ASP A 209 16.51 -1.53 14.47
C ASP A 209 16.95 -0.53 15.55
N SER A 210 16.12 0.50 15.83
CA SER A 210 16.38 1.48 16.86
C SER A 210 16.42 0.86 18.26
N ALA A 211 15.48 -0.03 18.58
CA ALA A 211 15.44 -0.69 19.88
C ALA A 211 16.62 -1.64 20.09
N MET A 212 16.97 -2.42 19.06
CA MET A 212 18.15 -3.29 19.08
C MET A 212 19.45 -2.50 19.25
N PHE A 213 19.58 -1.38 18.52
CA PHE A 213 20.73 -0.48 18.63
C PHE A 213 20.86 0.09 20.06
N ASN A 214 19.76 0.58 20.63
CA ASN A 214 19.74 1.12 22.00
C ASN A 214 20.06 0.05 23.05
N ALA A 215 19.69 -1.20 22.81
CA ALA A 215 20.04 -2.34 23.67
C ALA A 215 21.46 -2.86 23.46
N GLY A 216 22.25 -2.26 22.55
CA GLY A 216 23.60 -2.70 22.22
C GLY A 216 23.64 -4.04 21.47
N VAL A 217 22.55 -4.46 20.86
CA VAL A 217 22.43 -5.74 20.17
C VAL A 217 22.43 -5.53 18.66
N LYS A 218 23.33 -6.23 17.99
CA LYS A 218 23.33 -6.29 16.51
C LYS A 218 22.38 -7.41 16.06
N PRO A 219 21.31 -7.09 15.32
CA PRO A 219 20.39 -8.11 14.84
C PRO A 219 21.09 -9.05 13.84
N ARG A 220 20.83 -10.34 13.96
CA ARG A 220 21.25 -11.33 12.97
C ARG A 220 20.09 -11.57 12.01
N ILE A 221 20.04 -10.76 10.94
CA ILE A 221 18.96 -10.81 9.94
C ILE A 221 19.23 -12.01 9.03
N ALA A 222 18.52 -13.11 9.26
CA ALA A 222 18.58 -14.30 8.43
C ALA A 222 17.68 -14.18 7.20
N HIS A 223 16.55 -13.46 7.34
CA HIS A 223 15.56 -13.32 6.29
C HIS A 223 15.00 -11.90 6.25
N GLU A 224 14.90 -11.32 5.07
CA GLU A 224 14.18 -10.05 4.82
C GLU A 224 12.88 -10.31 4.07
N MET A 225 11.79 -9.73 4.57
CA MET A 225 10.43 -9.92 4.08
C MET A 225 9.80 -8.58 3.71
N ILE A 226 8.80 -8.60 2.82
CA ILE A 226 8.08 -7.39 2.39
C ILE A 226 6.83 -7.16 3.26
N THR A 227 6.20 -8.22 3.79
CA THR A 227 4.97 -8.09 4.57
C THR A 227 5.12 -8.73 5.96
N GLN A 228 4.36 -8.24 6.94
CA GLN A 228 4.36 -8.82 8.29
C GLN A 228 3.78 -10.25 8.31
N ARG A 229 2.84 -10.56 7.40
CA ARG A 229 2.31 -11.92 7.27
C ARG A 229 3.37 -12.91 6.80
N THR A 230 4.28 -12.50 5.92
CA THR A 230 5.41 -13.36 5.51
C THR A 230 6.44 -13.50 6.61
N VAL A 231 6.67 -12.45 7.44
CA VAL A 231 7.47 -12.59 8.67
C VAL A 231 6.85 -13.64 9.59
N ALA A 232 5.55 -13.54 9.86
CA ALA A 232 4.86 -14.51 10.72
C ALA A 232 4.91 -15.94 10.17
N ALA A 233 4.72 -16.11 8.85
CA ALA A 233 4.84 -17.42 8.21
C ALA A 233 6.25 -18.03 8.35
N MET A 234 7.29 -17.21 8.26
CA MET A 234 8.67 -17.67 8.46
C MET A 234 8.91 -18.04 9.92
N VAL A 235 8.46 -17.23 10.88
CA VAL A 235 8.55 -17.52 12.32
C VAL A 235 7.82 -18.82 12.68
N ALA A 236 6.68 -19.11 12.05
CA ALA A 236 5.95 -20.35 12.26
C ALA A 236 6.74 -21.62 11.91
N SER A 237 7.79 -21.52 11.10
CA SER A 237 8.71 -22.63 10.81
C SER A 237 9.59 -23.00 11.99
N GLY A 238 9.71 -22.13 13.01
CA GLY A 238 10.46 -22.38 14.24
C GLY A 238 11.97 -22.10 14.14
N HIS A 239 12.48 -21.58 13.03
CA HIS A 239 13.91 -21.37 12.83
C HIS A 239 14.39 -19.94 13.15
N CYS A 240 13.47 -18.99 13.29
CA CYS A 240 13.77 -17.59 13.55
C CYS A 240 12.70 -16.95 14.42
N ILE A 241 13.04 -15.79 14.96
CA ILE A 241 12.10 -14.89 15.64
C ILE A 241 11.78 -13.71 14.72
N GLY A 242 10.74 -12.93 15.02
CA GLY A 242 10.38 -11.76 14.22
C GLY A 242 9.57 -10.76 15.00
N PHE A 243 9.28 -9.63 14.32
CA PHE A 243 8.47 -8.57 14.90
C PHE A 243 7.32 -8.23 13.95
N VAL A 244 6.16 -8.03 14.54
CA VAL A 244 4.94 -7.59 13.85
C VAL A 244 4.23 -6.54 14.69
N ASP A 245 3.20 -5.90 14.14
CA ASP A 245 2.35 -5.05 14.94
C ASP A 245 1.29 -5.82 15.73
N SER A 246 0.74 -5.18 16.75
CA SER A 246 -0.26 -5.78 17.64
C SER A 246 -1.54 -6.23 16.93
N HIS A 247 -1.90 -5.64 15.78
CA HIS A 247 -3.09 -6.03 15.01
C HIS A 247 -2.84 -7.33 14.25
N ILE A 248 -1.66 -7.45 13.61
CA ILE A 248 -1.25 -8.71 12.99
C ILE A 248 -1.06 -9.79 14.04
N ALA A 249 -0.39 -9.46 15.16
CA ALA A 249 -0.18 -10.40 16.28
C ALA A 249 -1.50 -11.02 16.77
N ALA A 250 -2.56 -10.24 16.89
CA ALA A 250 -3.88 -10.70 17.32
C ALA A 250 -4.55 -11.70 16.36
N THR A 251 -4.10 -11.79 15.11
CA THR A 251 -4.66 -12.72 14.09
C THR A 251 -3.88 -14.03 13.95
N LEU A 252 -2.78 -14.20 14.68
CA LEU A 252 -1.89 -15.35 14.55
C LEU A 252 -2.46 -16.60 15.24
N ASP A 253 -2.20 -17.77 14.65
CA ASP A 253 -2.58 -19.06 15.27
C ASP A 253 -1.64 -19.36 16.46
N PRO A 254 -2.15 -19.37 17.70
CA PRO A 254 -1.33 -19.57 18.89
C PRO A 254 -0.70 -20.97 18.98
N ARG A 255 -1.20 -21.93 18.18
CA ARG A 255 -0.60 -23.29 18.10
C ARG A 255 0.72 -23.29 17.32
N LYS A 256 0.97 -22.27 16.51
CA LYS A 256 2.16 -22.16 15.66
C LYS A 256 3.10 -21.05 16.10
N ILE A 257 2.55 -19.96 16.61
CA ILE A 257 3.29 -18.73 16.95
C ILE A 257 2.85 -18.27 18.33
N ALA A 258 3.83 -17.98 19.19
CA ALA A 258 3.63 -17.29 20.45
C ALA A 258 3.99 -15.80 20.30
N VAL A 259 3.15 -14.93 20.84
CA VAL A 259 3.43 -13.51 21.03
C VAL A 259 4.08 -13.35 22.39
N VAL A 260 5.27 -12.78 22.42
CA VAL A 260 6.07 -12.61 23.64
C VAL A 260 6.10 -11.13 24.00
N PRO A 261 5.65 -10.76 25.22
CA PRO A 261 5.68 -9.37 25.64
C PRO A 261 7.10 -8.79 25.66
N LEU A 262 7.25 -7.55 25.21
CA LEU A 262 8.49 -6.80 25.32
C LEU A 262 8.45 -5.93 26.59
N LYS A 263 9.56 -5.83 27.32
CA LYS A 263 9.68 -4.91 28.47
C LYS A 263 9.51 -3.46 28.05
N GLN A 264 10.09 -3.09 26.91
CA GLN A 264 9.95 -1.77 26.30
C GLN A 264 8.77 -1.78 25.33
N ARG A 265 7.66 -1.09 25.68
CA ARG A 265 6.53 -0.93 24.77
C ARG A 265 6.81 0.16 23.76
N LEU A 266 6.95 -0.22 22.50
CA LEU A 266 7.12 0.69 21.38
C LEU A 266 5.80 0.79 20.61
N THR A 267 5.30 2.00 20.47
CA THR A 267 4.00 2.24 19.82
C THR A 267 4.11 3.30 18.74
N TRP A 268 3.19 3.28 17.78
CA TRP A 268 3.02 4.34 16.80
C TRP A 268 1.54 4.55 16.48
N GLN A 269 1.25 5.75 15.99
CA GLN A 269 -0.09 6.12 15.59
C GLN A 269 -0.38 5.67 14.16
N ILE A 270 -1.63 5.26 13.94
CA ILE A 270 -2.20 5.03 12.62
C ILE A 270 -3.12 6.20 12.32
N ASN A 271 -2.82 6.90 11.25
CA ASN A 271 -3.46 8.12 10.87
C ASN A 271 -4.17 7.98 9.53
N LEU A 272 -5.33 8.62 9.40
CA LEU A 272 -5.93 8.94 8.11
C LEU A 272 -5.58 10.39 7.76
N ALA A 273 -5.07 10.59 6.55
CA ALA A 273 -4.77 11.91 6.01
C ALA A 273 -5.64 12.19 4.80
N TRP A 274 -6.09 13.45 4.63
CA TRP A 274 -6.83 13.93 3.47
C TRP A 274 -6.48 15.41 3.18
N ARG A 275 -6.76 15.86 1.98
CA ARG A 275 -6.49 17.26 1.58
C ARG A 275 -7.33 18.24 2.39
N ARG A 276 -6.68 19.28 2.89
CA ARG A 276 -7.33 20.36 3.64
C ARG A 276 -8.15 21.29 2.74
N ASP A 277 -7.66 21.55 1.55
CA ASP A 277 -8.21 22.51 0.58
C ASP A 277 -9.39 21.94 -0.24
N ARG A 278 -9.75 20.66 -0.03
CA ARG A 278 -10.84 19.99 -0.74
C ARG A 278 -12.06 19.83 0.14
N ALA A 279 -13.21 20.31 -0.35
CA ALA A 279 -14.48 20.00 0.29
C ALA A 279 -14.73 18.48 0.28
N PRO A 280 -15.07 17.86 1.44
CA PRO A 280 -15.30 16.43 1.51
C PRO A 280 -16.51 16.03 0.66
N THR A 281 -16.41 14.92 -0.06
CA THR A 281 -17.56 14.30 -0.71
C THR A 281 -18.57 13.84 0.33
N ARG A 282 -19.81 13.56 -0.08
CA ARG A 282 -20.85 13.05 0.84
C ARG A 282 -20.41 11.78 1.57
N ALA A 283 -19.74 10.88 0.87
CA ALA A 283 -19.20 9.65 1.46
C ALA A 283 -18.07 9.93 2.47
N MET A 284 -17.15 10.85 2.15
CA MET A 284 -16.11 11.30 3.07
C MET A 284 -16.70 11.93 4.33
N ALA A 285 -17.67 12.84 4.18
CA ALA A 285 -18.32 13.51 5.30
C ALA A 285 -19.02 12.49 6.22
N SER A 286 -19.73 11.51 5.65
CA SER A 286 -20.36 10.43 6.42
C SER A 286 -19.33 9.59 7.18
N PHE A 287 -18.21 9.24 6.53
CA PHE A 287 -17.16 8.46 7.15
C PHE A 287 -16.46 9.22 8.29
N LEU A 288 -16.11 10.49 8.08
CA LEU A 288 -15.51 11.34 9.10
C LEU A 288 -16.45 11.57 10.30
N ALA A 289 -17.74 11.77 10.05
CA ALA A 289 -18.73 11.91 11.11
C ALA A 289 -18.85 10.61 11.94
N TRP A 290 -18.86 9.46 11.28
CA TRP A 290 -18.89 8.16 11.94
C TRP A 290 -17.62 7.90 12.77
N LEU A 291 -16.43 8.23 12.25
CA LEU A 291 -15.16 8.12 12.99
C LEU A 291 -15.15 8.97 14.26
N LYS A 292 -15.61 10.22 14.17
CA LYS A 292 -15.68 11.12 15.32
C LYS A 292 -16.65 10.60 16.40
N ALA A 293 -17.80 10.06 16.00
CA ALA A 293 -18.74 9.46 16.94
C ALA A 293 -18.16 8.23 17.64
N ARG A 294 -17.46 7.36 16.89
CA ARG A 294 -16.80 6.16 17.42
C ARG A 294 -15.70 6.47 18.44
N ASP A 295 -14.95 7.54 18.23
CA ASP A 295 -13.86 7.96 19.12
C ASP A 295 -14.43 8.49 20.47
N ILE A 296 -15.54 9.19 20.42
CA ILE A 296 -16.27 9.64 21.60
C ILE A 296 -16.78 8.45 22.45
N ASP A 297 -17.34 7.44 21.80
CA ASP A 297 -17.85 6.23 22.49
C ASP A 297 -16.71 5.43 23.13
N ARG A 298 -15.59 5.23 22.43
CA ARG A 298 -14.39 4.58 23.00
C ARG A 298 -13.75 5.38 24.15
N GLY A 299 -13.80 6.71 24.08
CA GLY A 299 -13.36 7.58 25.16
C GLY A 299 -14.23 7.43 26.42
N ARG A 300 -15.54 7.25 26.25
CA ARG A 300 -16.48 7.01 27.35
C ARG A 300 -16.28 5.62 27.99
N GLU A 301 -16.07 4.58 27.20
CA GLU A 301 -15.80 3.23 27.71
C GLU A 301 -14.50 3.16 28.52
N ARG A 302 -13.43 3.87 28.07
CA ARG A 302 -12.16 3.97 28.81
C ARG A 302 -12.26 4.79 30.11
N ALA A 303 -13.19 5.73 30.20
CA ALA A 303 -13.40 6.52 31.41
C ALA A 303 -14.31 5.81 32.44
N ALA A 304 -15.02 4.76 31.99
CA ALA A 304 -15.91 3.94 32.83
C ALA A 304 -15.26 2.63 33.33
N SER A 305 -14.04 2.31 32.87
CA SER A 305 -13.21 1.16 33.28
C SER A 305 -12.05 1.61 34.17
#